data_352d3a5caf3e5a55ce9e2692e1337b98
#
_entry.id   352d3a5caf3e5a55ce9e2692e1337b98
#
_cell.length_a   1.000
_cell.length_b   1.000
_cell.length_c   1.000
_cell.angle_alpha   90.00
_cell.angle_beta   90.00
_cell.angle_gamma   90.00
#
_symmetry.space_group_name_H-M   'P 1'
#
loop_
_entity.id
_entity.type
_entity.pdbx_description
1 polymer ?
#
loop_
_entity_poly.entity_id
_entity_poly.type
_entity_poly.pdbx_seq_one_letter_code
_entity_poly.pdbx_strand_id
1 'polypeptide(L)'
;MPRQAPASKRRPAAGTRRSERAPDVALPAGIGDETETTIERIVPGGLGLGYGGGRTLFVSQAAPGDRLRVRVDRERGRVAYASIVEVLQPGPDRIPVAYPILARCGADFQHLRYEAQLAAKQGMIADCLRRIGGLELAEPVPIHGSRQEWAYRSRAEWAYDANGDVLGYREARTNRVVDLEVDPLVVPALAETYAGLRQRLLSGAIPATVTEIRAAAGVDGVSIVPTFDASPPLEVETRVGTEVYRYDAGAFFQANPFVLETLVREALRLTPATGAAQDPDRRLAIDLYCGVGLFTLPMAREFDRVIGVESDVRSAEYAARNAETAGLSNVRITSAIAEQWLETAFKSYGRLPYLLLDPPRTGVPPRALHGITRMRPSRITYVSCDPATLARDLKALLAAGYELDGIAAIDMFPQTHHVEIVAHVQRVT
;
A
#
# COMPACT_ATOMS: atom_id res chain seq x y z
N MET A 1 -76.44 24.56 22.80
CA MET A 1 -75.98 25.66 21.95
C MET A 1 -74.48 25.52 21.74
N PRO A 2 -74.03 25.13 20.58
CA PRO A 2 -72.59 24.95 20.33
C PRO A 2 -71.97 26.28 19.83
N ARG A 3 -70.73 26.58 20.31
CA ARG A 3 -69.90 27.73 19.92
C ARG A 3 -69.23 27.48 18.57
N GLN A 4 -69.38 28.39 17.64
CA GLN A 4 -68.73 28.43 16.34
C GLN A 4 -67.24 28.69 16.48
N ALA A 5 -66.41 27.92 15.76
CA ALA A 5 -65.00 28.15 15.55
C ALA A 5 -64.76 29.10 14.35
N PRO A 6 -63.70 29.96 14.38
CA PRO A 6 -63.47 30.92 13.33
C PRO A 6 -62.73 30.29 12.13
N ALA A 7 -63.08 30.79 10.94
CA ALA A 7 -62.56 30.38 9.62
C ALA A 7 -61.03 30.59 9.46
N SER A 8 -60.33 29.54 9.03
CA SER A 8 -58.93 29.62 8.64
C SER A 8 -58.77 30.22 7.24
N LYS A 9 -58.02 31.28 7.13
CA LYS A 9 -57.55 31.90 5.87
C LYS A 9 -56.60 30.96 5.12
N ARG A 10 -57.03 30.51 3.93
CA ARG A 10 -56.18 29.79 2.98
C ARG A 10 -55.06 30.70 2.49
N ARG A 11 -53.80 30.28 2.67
CA ARG A 11 -52.63 30.79 1.98
C ARG A 11 -52.58 30.26 0.54
N PRO A 12 -52.16 31.05 -0.45
CA PRO A 12 -51.99 30.56 -1.82
C PRO A 12 -50.79 29.61 -1.90
N ALA A 13 -50.96 28.52 -2.66
CA ALA A 13 -49.94 27.52 -2.92
C ALA A 13 -48.76 28.15 -3.70
N ALA A 14 -47.56 28.00 -3.15
CA ALA A 14 -46.33 28.31 -3.84
C ALA A 14 -46.16 27.33 -5.02
N GLY A 15 -46.14 27.88 -6.24
CA GLY A 15 -45.90 27.09 -7.44
C GLY A 15 -44.51 26.47 -7.40
N THR A 16 -44.47 25.14 -7.41
CA THR A 16 -43.26 24.36 -7.65
C THR A 16 -42.73 24.69 -9.06
N ARG A 17 -41.66 25.47 -9.13
CA ARG A 17 -40.84 25.54 -10.33
C ARG A 17 -40.31 24.15 -10.59
N ARG A 18 -40.84 23.45 -11.59
CA ARG A 18 -40.20 22.30 -12.21
C ARG A 18 -38.83 22.78 -12.69
N SER A 19 -37.76 22.27 -12.08
CA SER A 19 -36.44 22.37 -12.69
C SER A 19 -36.52 21.67 -14.05
N GLU A 20 -36.41 22.41 -15.11
CA GLU A 20 -36.16 21.85 -16.44
C GLU A 20 -34.88 21.02 -16.35
N ARG A 21 -35.05 19.68 -16.41
CA ARG A 21 -33.93 18.79 -16.66
C ARG A 21 -33.32 19.24 -18.00
N ALA A 22 -32.03 19.56 -17.96
CA ALA A 22 -31.26 19.70 -19.17
C ALA A 22 -31.53 18.49 -20.09
N PRO A 23 -31.65 18.68 -21.41
CA PRO A 23 -31.96 17.60 -22.34
C PRO A 23 -30.96 16.47 -22.13
N ASP A 24 -31.48 15.23 -22.06
CA ASP A 24 -30.69 14.01 -22.06
C ASP A 24 -29.85 14.00 -23.35
N VAL A 25 -28.63 14.52 -23.27
CA VAL A 25 -27.66 14.35 -24.35
C VAL A 25 -27.38 12.85 -24.36
N ALA A 26 -27.82 12.17 -25.39
CA ALA A 26 -27.52 10.77 -25.63
C ALA A 26 -26.01 10.58 -25.44
N LEU A 27 -25.64 9.76 -24.49
CA LEU A 27 -24.23 9.42 -24.23
C LEU A 27 -23.70 8.84 -25.55
N PRO A 28 -22.61 9.37 -26.10
CA PRO A 28 -22.03 8.75 -27.28
C PRO A 28 -21.53 7.37 -26.91
N ALA A 29 -21.72 6.51 -27.84
CA ALA A 29 -21.35 5.13 -28.07
C ALA A 29 -20.48 4.39 -27.03
N GLY A 30 -20.59 3.10 -26.97
CA GLY A 30 -20.22 2.18 -25.93
C GLY A 30 -18.78 1.65 -25.99
N ILE A 31 -18.63 0.46 -25.42
CA ILE A 31 -17.36 -0.31 -25.41
C ILE A 31 -16.87 -0.53 -26.83
N GLY A 32 -15.57 -0.27 -27.07
CA GLY A 32 -14.91 -0.39 -28.36
C GLY A 32 -14.74 0.94 -29.12
N ASP A 33 -15.39 2.03 -28.64
CA ASP A 33 -15.25 3.33 -29.29
C ASP A 33 -13.88 3.93 -29.10
N GLU A 34 -13.41 4.61 -30.13
CA GLU A 34 -12.19 5.39 -30.07
C GLU A 34 -12.51 6.89 -29.91
N THR A 35 -11.72 7.55 -29.07
CA THR A 35 -11.78 9.00 -28.88
C THR A 35 -10.40 9.56 -28.59
N GLU A 36 -10.23 10.87 -28.84
CA GLU A 36 -9.01 11.57 -28.44
C GLU A 36 -9.19 12.20 -27.06
N THR A 37 -8.09 12.24 -26.31
CA THR A 37 -8.03 12.87 -24.99
C THR A 37 -6.64 13.42 -24.73
N THR A 38 -6.57 14.46 -23.88
CA THR A 38 -5.32 14.91 -23.26
C THR A 38 -5.34 14.52 -21.79
N ILE A 39 -4.25 13.96 -21.31
CA ILE A 39 -4.12 13.51 -19.93
C ILE A 39 -3.72 14.68 -19.04
N GLU A 40 -4.55 14.97 -18.04
CA GLU A 40 -4.30 16.07 -17.10
C GLU A 40 -3.36 15.67 -15.99
N ARG A 41 -3.57 14.50 -15.39
CA ARG A 41 -2.81 14.02 -14.24
C ARG A 41 -3.00 12.52 -14.01
N ILE A 42 -2.18 11.94 -13.13
CA ILE A 42 -2.39 10.59 -12.62
C ILE A 42 -3.33 10.65 -11.40
N VAL A 43 -4.21 9.65 -11.29
CA VAL A 43 -5.15 9.48 -10.17
C VAL A 43 -4.85 8.21 -9.38
N PRO A 44 -5.40 8.06 -8.16
CA PRO A 44 -5.24 6.84 -7.38
C PRO A 44 -5.56 5.57 -8.19
N GLY A 45 -4.66 4.58 -8.09
CA GLY A 45 -4.66 3.39 -8.92
C GLY A 45 -3.81 3.50 -10.20
N GLY A 46 -3.03 4.59 -10.35
CA GLY A 46 -2.02 4.73 -11.40
C GLY A 46 -2.56 5.04 -12.80
N LEU A 47 -3.81 5.47 -12.90
CA LEU A 47 -4.46 5.77 -14.19
C LEU A 47 -4.34 7.25 -14.53
N GLY A 48 -4.11 7.54 -15.80
CA GLY A 48 -4.20 8.91 -16.33
C GLY A 48 -5.66 9.36 -16.41
N LEU A 49 -5.95 10.57 -15.93
CA LEU A 49 -7.24 11.22 -16.02
C LEU A 49 -7.28 12.12 -17.24
N GLY A 50 -8.27 11.95 -18.10
CA GLY A 50 -8.57 12.81 -19.22
C GLY A 50 -10.07 12.90 -19.49
N TYR A 51 -10.44 13.68 -20.51
CA TYR A 51 -11.83 13.86 -20.92
C TYR A 51 -11.92 13.72 -22.45
N GLY A 52 -12.94 13.04 -22.92
CA GLY A 52 -13.16 12.83 -24.34
C GLY A 52 -14.50 12.13 -24.61
N GLY A 53 -15.13 12.42 -25.75
CA GLY A 53 -16.40 11.82 -26.11
C GLY A 53 -17.52 12.01 -25.07
N GLY A 54 -17.53 13.13 -24.33
CA GLY A 54 -18.51 13.41 -23.27
C GLY A 54 -18.31 12.61 -21.98
N ARG A 55 -17.16 11.95 -21.81
CA ARG A 55 -16.82 11.05 -20.68
C ARG A 55 -15.62 11.55 -19.91
N THR A 56 -15.55 11.14 -18.63
CA THR A 56 -14.32 11.12 -17.83
C THR A 56 -13.59 9.82 -18.15
N LEU A 57 -12.35 9.91 -18.60
CA LEU A 57 -11.54 8.79 -19.05
C LEU A 57 -10.45 8.48 -18.04
N PHE A 58 -10.36 7.22 -17.63
CA PHE A 58 -9.24 6.67 -16.90
C PHE A 58 -8.43 5.78 -17.82
N VAL A 59 -7.22 6.23 -18.16
CA VAL A 59 -6.39 5.61 -19.19
C VAL A 59 -5.18 4.95 -18.55
N SER A 60 -4.99 3.65 -18.82
CA SER A 60 -3.84 2.91 -18.33
C SER A 60 -2.55 3.35 -19.04
N GLN A 61 -1.44 3.43 -18.31
CA GLN A 61 -0.10 3.76 -18.84
C GLN A 61 -0.05 5.12 -19.60
N ALA A 62 -0.84 6.07 -19.15
CA ALA A 62 -0.89 7.41 -19.73
C ALA A 62 -0.13 8.41 -18.85
N ALA A 63 0.70 9.24 -19.49
CA ALA A 63 1.49 10.27 -18.82
C ALA A 63 0.77 11.63 -18.84
N PRO A 64 0.92 12.47 -17.81
CA PRO A 64 0.42 13.84 -17.84
C PRO A 64 0.95 14.60 -19.06
N GLY A 65 0.06 15.31 -19.76
CA GLY A 65 0.39 16.03 -21.00
C GLY A 65 0.36 15.18 -22.26
N ASP A 66 0.18 13.86 -22.18
CA ASP A 66 -0.04 13.04 -23.37
C ASP A 66 -1.32 13.45 -24.09
N ARG A 67 -1.26 13.60 -25.42
CA ARG A 67 -2.42 13.58 -26.30
C ARG A 67 -2.53 12.18 -26.92
N LEU A 68 -3.64 11.51 -26.67
CA LEU A 68 -3.83 10.10 -26.97
C LEU A 68 -5.08 9.88 -27.81
N ARG A 69 -5.02 8.87 -28.71
CA ARG A 69 -6.20 8.15 -29.17
C ARG A 69 -6.36 6.94 -28.30
N VAL A 70 -7.53 6.79 -27.67
CA VAL A 70 -7.84 5.75 -26.72
C VAL A 70 -9.09 4.99 -27.14
N ARG A 71 -9.16 3.71 -26.79
CA ARG A 71 -10.32 2.85 -26.97
C ARG A 71 -10.96 2.56 -25.62
N VAL A 72 -12.27 2.74 -25.54
CA VAL A 72 -13.05 2.45 -24.34
C VAL A 72 -13.16 0.95 -24.12
N ASP A 73 -12.60 0.45 -23.02
CA ASP A 73 -12.62 -0.98 -22.65
C ASP A 73 -13.81 -1.30 -21.74
N ARG A 74 -14.20 -0.35 -20.89
CA ARG A 74 -15.31 -0.49 -19.94
C ARG A 74 -15.90 0.88 -19.62
N GLU A 75 -17.23 0.93 -19.47
CA GLU A 75 -17.96 2.14 -19.15
C GLU A 75 -18.92 1.93 -17.98
N ARG A 76 -19.08 2.97 -17.16
CA ARG A 76 -20.08 3.04 -16.09
C ARG A 76 -20.60 4.48 -15.98
N GLY A 77 -21.76 4.75 -16.57
CA GLY A 77 -22.33 6.10 -16.65
C GLY A 77 -21.44 7.01 -17.50
N ARG A 78 -20.96 8.11 -16.92
CA ARG A 78 -20.04 9.06 -17.61
C ARG A 78 -18.56 8.74 -17.36
N VAL A 79 -18.24 7.65 -16.72
CA VAL A 79 -16.87 7.23 -16.43
C VAL A 79 -16.51 6.07 -17.33
N ALA A 80 -15.42 6.18 -18.07
CA ALA A 80 -14.90 5.12 -18.91
C ALA A 80 -13.45 4.81 -18.56
N TYR A 81 -13.10 3.52 -18.65
CA TYR A 81 -11.74 3.01 -18.57
C TYR A 81 -11.31 2.69 -19.99
N ALA A 82 -10.13 3.15 -20.36
CA ALA A 82 -9.66 3.05 -21.73
C ALA A 82 -8.20 2.62 -21.81
N SER A 83 -7.87 1.99 -22.93
CA SER A 83 -6.50 1.65 -23.32
C SER A 83 -6.00 2.55 -24.43
N ILE A 84 -4.70 2.78 -24.47
CA ILE A 84 -4.04 3.58 -25.50
C ILE A 84 -4.04 2.80 -26.82
N VAL A 85 -4.58 3.40 -27.88
CA VAL A 85 -4.45 2.92 -29.25
C VAL A 85 -3.21 3.55 -29.89
N GLU A 86 -3.02 4.85 -29.69
CA GLU A 86 -1.92 5.63 -30.27
C GLU A 86 -1.55 6.81 -29.38
N VAL A 87 -0.26 7.07 -29.23
CA VAL A 87 0.26 8.30 -28.63
C VAL A 87 0.41 9.33 -29.75
N LEU A 88 -0.54 10.26 -29.85
CA LEU A 88 -0.53 11.30 -30.90
C LEU A 88 0.57 12.35 -30.63
N GLN A 89 0.73 12.69 -29.35
CA GLN A 89 1.79 13.57 -28.88
C GLN A 89 2.18 13.14 -27.46
N PRO A 90 3.46 12.76 -27.22
CA PRO A 90 3.91 12.40 -25.88
C PRO A 90 3.97 13.63 -24.97
N GLY A 91 3.59 13.44 -23.72
CA GLY A 91 3.80 14.41 -22.64
C GLY A 91 5.30 14.55 -22.31
N PRO A 92 5.67 15.61 -21.57
CA PRO A 92 7.08 15.93 -21.31
C PRO A 92 7.83 14.87 -20.50
N ASP A 93 7.10 14.07 -19.72
CA ASP A 93 7.67 13.06 -18.83
C ASP A 93 7.54 11.62 -19.34
N ARG A 94 6.97 11.46 -20.54
CA ARG A 94 6.83 10.13 -21.15
C ARG A 94 8.17 9.62 -21.67
N ILE A 95 8.49 8.38 -21.32
CA ILE A 95 9.65 7.65 -21.83
C ILE A 95 9.22 6.30 -22.45
N PRO A 96 10.06 5.68 -23.27
CA PRO A 96 9.80 4.31 -23.75
C PRO A 96 9.70 3.31 -22.60
N VAL A 97 8.75 2.37 -22.70
CA VAL A 97 8.57 1.28 -21.75
C VAL A 97 9.67 0.23 -21.96
N ALA A 98 10.47 -0.02 -20.93
CA ALA A 98 11.60 -0.95 -21.04
C ALA A 98 11.14 -2.42 -21.10
N TYR A 99 10.13 -2.79 -20.31
CA TYR A 99 9.62 -4.16 -20.21
C TYR A 99 8.08 -4.18 -20.33
N PRO A 100 7.54 -4.18 -21.56
CA PRO A 100 6.08 -4.09 -21.79
C PRO A 100 5.27 -5.20 -21.12
N ILE A 101 5.85 -6.40 -21.00
CA ILE A 101 5.23 -7.53 -20.30
C ILE A 101 4.97 -7.20 -18.82
N LEU A 102 5.95 -6.62 -18.14
CA LEU A 102 5.81 -6.26 -16.72
C LEU A 102 4.81 -5.14 -16.48
N ALA A 103 4.60 -4.26 -17.45
CA ALA A 103 3.57 -3.22 -17.35
C ALA A 103 2.15 -3.82 -17.20
N ARG A 104 1.93 -5.03 -17.71
CA ARG A 104 0.69 -5.80 -17.54
C ARG A 104 0.60 -6.48 -16.17
N CYS A 105 1.73 -6.68 -15.50
CA CYS A 105 1.86 -7.38 -14.21
C CYS A 105 2.04 -6.43 -13.02
N GLY A 106 1.75 -5.13 -13.17
CA GLY A 106 1.79 -4.15 -12.10
C GLY A 106 2.99 -3.20 -12.08
N ALA A 107 3.99 -3.37 -13.00
CA ALA A 107 5.02 -2.35 -13.21
C ALA A 107 4.50 -1.30 -14.22
N ASP A 108 3.47 -0.58 -13.82
CA ASP A 108 2.61 0.23 -14.67
C ASP A 108 3.06 1.68 -14.85
N PHE A 109 4.16 2.09 -14.18
CA PHE A 109 4.74 3.44 -14.27
C PHE A 109 6.02 3.53 -15.12
N GLN A 110 6.41 2.45 -15.81
CA GLN A 110 7.61 2.41 -16.65
C GLN A 110 7.62 3.47 -17.78
N HIS A 111 6.46 4.00 -18.15
CA HIS A 111 6.30 5.02 -19.19
C HIS A 111 6.57 6.45 -18.69
N LEU A 112 6.90 6.60 -17.40
CA LEU A 112 7.20 7.88 -16.75
C LEU A 112 8.66 7.93 -16.32
N ARG A 113 9.32 9.08 -16.49
CA ARG A 113 10.60 9.35 -15.83
C ARG A 113 10.44 9.23 -14.32
N TYR A 114 11.50 8.86 -13.64
CA TYR A 114 11.42 8.51 -12.21
C TYR A 114 10.90 9.67 -11.35
N GLU A 115 11.36 10.89 -11.60
CA GLU A 115 10.88 12.07 -10.88
C GLU A 115 9.37 12.30 -11.09
N ALA A 116 8.87 12.01 -12.28
CA ALA A 116 7.44 12.08 -12.57
C ALA A 116 6.65 10.94 -11.89
N GLN A 117 7.25 9.75 -11.70
CA GLN A 117 6.66 8.70 -10.88
C GLN A 117 6.48 9.17 -9.43
N LEU A 118 7.50 9.81 -8.85
CA LEU A 118 7.43 10.34 -7.48
C LEU A 118 6.37 11.45 -7.37
N ALA A 119 6.34 12.39 -8.31
CA ALA A 119 5.34 13.46 -8.35
C ALA A 119 3.91 12.91 -8.50
N ALA A 120 3.70 11.87 -9.34
CA ALA A 120 2.42 11.20 -9.48
C ALA A 120 1.97 10.55 -8.16
N LYS A 121 2.87 9.88 -7.44
CA LYS A 121 2.61 9.28 -6.13
C LYS A 121 2.21 10.33 -5.09
N GLN A 122 2.93 11.46 -5.02
CA GLN A 122 2.55 12.59 -4.17
C GLN A 122 1.14 13.11 -4.50
N GLY A 123 0.84 13.30 -5.78
CA GLY A 123 -0.48 13.73 -6.24
C GLY A 123 -1.60 12.75 -5.88
N MET A 124 -1.36 11.44 -6.00
CA MET A 124 -2.32 10.40 -5.60
C MET A 124 -2.60 10.43 -4.10
N ILE A 125 -1.58 10.60 -3.27
CA ILE A 125 -1.74 10.70 -1.82
C ILE A 125 -2.58 11.92 -1.47
N ALA A 126 -2.24 13.10 -2.00
CA ALA A 126 -2.97 14.34 -1.77
C ALA A 126 -4.44 14.24 -2.21
N ASP A 127 -4.72 13.62 -3.37
CA ASP A 127 -6.08 13.38 -3.83
C ASP A 127 -6.89 12.48 -2.88
N CYS A 128 -6.29 11.40 -2.36
CA CYS A 128 -6.95 10.52 -1.41
C CYS A 128 -7.23 11.23 -0.08
N LEU A 129 -6.25 11.92 0.46
CA LEU A 129 -6.39 12.68 1.72
C LEU A 129 -7.50 13.72 1.61
N ARG A 130 -7.53 14.49 0.52
CA ARG A 130 -8.56 15.51 0.29
C ARG A 130 -9.94 14.92 0.07
N ARG A 131 -10.10 13.95 -0.84
CA ARG A 131 -11.41 13.45 -1.28
C ARG A 131 -12.03 12.45 -0.33
N ILE A 132 -11.23 11.60 0.30
CA ILE A 132 -11.68 10.53 1.20
C ILE A 132 -11.51 10.97 2.65
N GLY A 133 -10.32 11.46 2.99
CA GLY A 133 -9.95 11.89 4.34
C GLY A 133 -10.61 13.20 4.77
N GLY A 134 -10.94 14.07 3.82
CA GLY A 134 -11.38 15.44 4.11
C GLY A 134 -10.23 16.31 4.67
N LEU A 135 -8.98 15.91 4.38
CA LEU A 135 -7.75 16.57 4.81
C LEU A 135 -7.13 17.32 3.64
N GLU A 136 -6.93 18.59 3.78
CA GLU A 136 -6.18 19.40 2.84
C GLU A 136 -4.83 19.77 3.47
N LEU A 137 -3.74 19.33 2.81
CA LEU A 137 -2.39 19.60 3.29
C LEU A 137 -1.92 20.96 2.77
N ALA A 138 -1.25 21.74 3.61
CA ALA A 138 -0.68 23.03 3.21
C ALA A 138 0.53 22.87 2.28
N GLU A 139 1.29 21.78 2.43
CA GLU A 139 2.49 21.48 1.66
C GLU A 139 2.37 20.08 1.01
N PRO A 140 3.04 19.85 -0.10
CA PRO A 140 3.13 18.52 -0.70
C PRO A 140 3.73 17.50 0.28
N VAL A 141 3.25 16.25 0.25
CA VAL A 141 3.80 15.16 1.06
C VAL A 141 5.27 14.93 0.67
N PRO A 142 6.23 15.02 1.58
CA PRO A 142 7.61 14.64 1.29
C PRO A 142 7.67 13.18 0.82
N ILE A 143 8.44 12.92 -0.25
CA ILE A 143 8.62 11.57 -0.76
C ILE A 143 10.10 11.22 -0.87
N HIS A 144 10.47 10.08 -0.29
CA HIS A 144 11.82 9.52 -0.38
C HIS A 144 11.88 8.51 -1.51
N GLY A 145 12.64 8.82 -2.56
CA GLY A 145 12.87 7.93 -3.70
C GLY A 145 13.82 6.78 -3.36
N SER A 146 13.74 5.72 -4.12
CA SER A 146 14.70 4.61 -4.09
C SER A 146 15.95 4.95 -4.93
N ARG A 147 17.12 4.54 -4.43
CA ARG A 147 18.38 4.67 -5.20
C ARG A 147 18.45 3.74 -6.40
N GLN A 148 17.65 2.66 -6.38
CA GLN A 148 17.55 1.69 -7.44
C GLN A 148 16.12 1.71 -7.97
N GLU A 149 15.96 2.00 -9.25
CA GLU A 149 14.67 1.98 -9.94
C GLU A 149 14.33 0.59 -10.47
N TRP A 150 15.35 -0.23 -10.71
CA TRP A 150 15.31 -1.61 -11.16
C TRP A 150 16.19 -2.46 -10.25
N ALA A 151 16.05 -3.78 -10.30
CA ALA A 151 16.82 -4.72 -9.49
C ALA A 151 16.78 -4.40 -7.98
N TYR A 152 15.64 -3.93 -7.49
CA TYR A 152 15.50 -3.48 -6.10
C TYR A 152 14.77 -4.49 -5.20
N ARG A 153 14.00 -5.44 -5.78
CA ARG A 153 13.21 -6.37 -4.97
C ARG A 153 14.08 -7.47 -4.40
N SER A 154 14.23 -7.49 -3.09
CA SER A 154 14.83 -8.63 -2.36
C SER A 154 13.82 -9.75 -2.09
N ARG A 155 12.56 -9.60 -2.52
CA ARG A 155 11.50 -10.61 -2.42
C ARG A 155 10.69 -10.66 -3.70
N ALA A 156 10.30 -11.86 -4.07
CA ALA A 156 9.41 -12.12 -5.20
C ALA A 156 8.40 -13.22 -4.85
N GLU A 157 7.25 -13.15 -5.49
CA GLU A 157 6.23 -14.19 -5.51
C GLU A 157 5.89 -14.47 -6.97
N TRP A 158 6.52 -15.51 -7.50
CA TRP A 158 6.31 -15.92 -8.89
C TRP A 158 5.18 -16.92 -8.98
N ALA A 159 4.25 -16.69 -9.89
CA ALA A 159 3.20 -17.63 -10.20
C ALA A 159 3.70 -18.68 -11.21
N TYR A 160 3.26 -19.91 -11.01
CA TYR A 160 3.51 -21.02 -11.93
C TYR A 160 2.19 -21.61 -12.42
N ASP A 161 2.08 -21.79 -13.74
CA ASP A 161 0.98 -22.52 -14.40
C ASP A 161 1.53 -23.76 -15.09
N ALA A 162 1.31 -24.91 -14.46
CA ALA A 162 1.78 -26.21 -14.95
C ALA A 162 1.13 -26.63 -16.27
N ASN A 163 -0.08 -26.12 -16.61
CA ASN A 163 -0.76 -26.49 -17.86
C ASN A 163 -0.14 -25.80 -19.08
N GLY A 164 0.48 -24.64 -18.88
CA GLY A 164 1.10 -23.87 -19.94
C GLY A 164 2.63 -23.85 -19.88
N ASP A 165 3.24 -24.52 -18.89
CA ASP A 165 4.66 -24.41 -18.57
C ASP A 165 5.14 -22.96 -18.47
N VAL A 166 4.36 -22.13 -17.72
CA VAL A 166 4.56 -20.69 -17.62
C VAL A 166 5.00 -20.33 -16.20
N LEU A 167 6.10 -19.58 -16.11
CA LEU A 167 6.61 -19.02 -14.83
C LEU A 167 6.75 -17.50 -14.96
N GLY A 168 6.17 -16.76 -14.01
CA GLY A 168 6.27 -15.31 -14.01
C GLY A 168 5.33 -14.65 -13.02
N TYR A 169 4.66 -13.57 -13.42
CA TYR A 169 3.69 -12.87 -12.58
C TYR A 169 2.26 -13.01 -13.10
N ARG A 170 1.29 -12.87 -12.21
CA ARG A 170 -0.11 -12.75 -12.61
C ARG A 170 -0.37 -11.42 -13.30
N GLU A 171 -1.07 -11.48 -14.43
CA GLU A 171 -1.57 -10.29 -15.10
C GLU A 171 -2.56 -9.55 -14.20
N ALA A 172 -2.42 -8.23 -14.12
CA ALA A 172 -3.22 -7.39 -13.23
C ALA A 172 -4.73 -7.66 -13.39
N ARG A 173 -5.42 -7.88 -12.28
CA ARG A 173 -6.87 -8.16 -12.19
C ARG A 173 -7.31 -9.48 -12.83
N THR A 174 -6.40 -10.39 -13.12
CA THR A 174 -6.68 -11.74 -13.64
C THR A 174 -5.89 -12.79 -12.86
N ASN A 175 -6.20 -14.07 -13.08
CA ASN A 175 -5.41 -15.19 -12.58
C ASN A 175 -4.43 -15.73 -13.63
N ARG A 176 -4.38 -15.12 -14.81
CA ARG A 176 -3.51 -15.56 -15.89
C ARG A 176 -2.05 -15.28 -15.52
N VAL A 177 -1.23 -16.30 -15.61
CA VAL A 177 0.22 -16.17 -15.47
C VAL A 177 0.81 -15.69 -16.79
N VAL A 178 1.68 -14.71 -16.71
CA VAL A 178 2.41 -14.14 -17.85
C VAL A 178 3.84 -14.61 -17.74
N ASP A 179 4.31 -15.28 -18.79
CA ASP A 179 5.68 -15.79 -18.83
C ASP A 179 6.70 -14.66 -18.87
N LEU A 180 7.71 -14.76 -18.02
CA LEU A 180 8.83 -13.85 -18.01
C LEU A 180 10.11 -14.59 -18.35
N GLU A 181 10.84 -14.11 -19.34
CA GLU A 181 12.15 -14.63 -19.66
C GLU A 181 13.17 -14.23 -18.57
N VAL A 182 13.09 -13.00 -18.11
CA VAL A 182 13.90 -12.43 -17.04
C VAL A 182 13.03 -11.58 -16.12
N ASP A 183 13.42 -11.46 -14.86
CA ASP A 183 12.78 -10.55 -13.91
C ASP A 183 13.73 -9.37 -13.55
N PRO A 184 13.60 -8.21 -14.20
CA PRO A 184 14.47 -7.08 -13.95
C PRO A 184 14.16 -6.31 -12.68
N LEU A 185 13.09 -6.65 -11.96
CA LEU A 185 12.71 -5.98 -10.72
C LEU A 185 13.49 -6.52 -9.51
N VAL A 186 13.94 -7.77 -9.58
CA VAL A 186 14.56 -8.45 -8.44
C VAL A 186 16.06 -8.22 -8.38
N VAL A 187 16.62 -8.26 -7.17
CA VAL A 187 18.09 -8.18 -6.95
C VAL A 187 18.82 -9.33 -7.64
N PRO A 188 20.13 -9.19 -7.97
CA PRO A 188 20.87 -10.18 -8.75
C PRO A 188 20.74 -11.62 -8.24
N ALA A 189 20.83 -11.83 -6.93
CA ALA A 189 20.69 -13.18 -6.35
C ALA A 189 19.33 -13.84 -6.64
N LEU A 190 18.25 -13.06 -6.64
CA LEU A 190 16.93 -13.57 -7.04
C LEU A 190 16.82 -13.74 -8.57
N ALA A 191 17.48 -12.91 -9.35
CA ALA A 191 17.50 -13.08 -10.81
C ALA A 191 18.22 -14.39 -11.22
N GLU A 192 19.33 -14.74 -10.57
CA GLU A 192 20.00 -16.04 -10.74
C GLU A 192 19.11 -17.19 -10.30
N THR A 193 18.43 -17.06 -9.15
CA THR A 193 17.46 -18.03 -8.66
C THR A 193 16.32 -18.22 -9.66
N TYR A 194 15.77 -17.13 -10.20
CA TYR A 194 14.72 -17.19 -11.21
C TYR A 194 15.18 -17.92 -12.48
N ALA A 195 16.40 -17.64 -12.97
CA ALA A 195 16.98 -18.37 -14.10
C ALA A 195 17.11 -19.87 -13.82
N GLY A 196 17.52 -20.25 -12.60
CA GLY A 196 17.55 -21.65 -12.15
C GLY A 196 16.15 -22.30 -12.11
N LEU A 197 15.14 -21.57 -11.67
CA LEU A 197 13.74 -22.04 -11.70
C LEU A 197 13.25 -22.26 -13.13
N ARG A 198 13.61 -21.38 -14.06
CA ARG A 198 13.29 -21.59 -15.49
C ARG A 198 13.95 -22.83 -16.06
N GLN A 199 15.18 -23.18 -15.67
CA GLN A 199 15.82 -24.45 -16.08
C GLN A 199 15.07 -25.66 -15.52
N ARG A 200 14.60 -25.59 -14.26
CA ARG A 200 13.76 -26.62 -13.64
C ARG A 200 12.41 -26.75 -14.36
N LEU A 201 11.80 -25.64 -14.77
CA LEU A 201 10.60 -25.63 -15.59
C LEU A 201 10.80 -26.41 -16.89
N LEU A 202 11.83 -26.06 -17.66
CA LEU A 202 12.15 -26.70 -18.95
C LEU A 202 12.47 -28.20 -18.82
N SER A 203 12.97 -28.62 -17.65
CA SER A 203 13.24 -30.05 -17.37
C SER A 203 12.04 -30.80 -16.77
N GLY A 204 10.90 -30.13 -16.55
CA GLY A 204 9.73 -30.70 -15.87
C GLY A 204 9.96 -31.01 -14.38
N ALA A 205 10.95 -30.37 -13.75
CA ALA A 205 11.31 -30.62 -12.37
C ALA A 205 10.55 -29.77 -11.34
N ILE A 206 9.59 -28.95 -11.77
CA ILE A 206 8.67 -28.25 -10.86
C ILE A 206 7.39 -29.10 -10.74
N PRO A 207 7.01 -29.54 -9.52
CA PRO A 207 5.79 -30.30 -9.33
C PRO A 207 4.55 -29.54 -9.78
N ALA A 208 3.62 -30.19 -10.49
CA ALA A 208 2.39 -29.58 -10.99
C ALA A 208 1.44 -29.08 -9.88
N THR A 209 1.65 -29.48 -8.63
CA THR A 209 0.92 -28.99 -7.45
C THR A 209 1.39 -27.63 -6.98
N VAL A 210 2.57 -27.17 -7.43
CA VAL A 210 3.08 -25.83 -7.14
C VAL A 210 2.34 -24.84 -8.04
N THR A 211 1.78 -23.79 -7.46
CA THR A 211 1.12 -22.68 -8.17
C THR A 211 1.79 -21.34 -7.93
N GLU A 212 2.69 -21.31 -6.93
CA GLU A 212 3.34 -20.10 -6.49
C GLU A 212 4.71 -20.45 -5.87
N ILE A 213 5.71 -19.65 -6.17
CA ILE A 213 7.05 -19.77 -5.63
C ILE A 213 7.43 -18.44 -5.00
N ARG A 214 7.57 -18.43 -3.67
CA ARG A 214 8.07 -17.29 -2.91
C ARG A 214 9.57 -17.40 -2.78
N ALA A 215 10.25 -16.28 -2.98
CA ALA A 215 11.67 -16.18 -2.79
C ALA A 215 12.06 -14.93 -2.00
N ALA A 216 13.09 -15.03 -1.18
CA ALA A 216 13.67 -13.93 -0.43
C ALA A 216 15.20 -14.03 -0.47
N ALA A 217 15.85 -12.92 -0.82
CA ALA A 217 17.31 -12.80 -0.77
C ALA A 217 17.75 -12.08 0.51
N GLY A 218 18.75 -12.64 1.16
CA GLY A 218 19.47 -12.03 2.27
C GLY A 218 20.95 -11.92 1.98
N VAL A 219 21.73 -11.52 2.99
CA VAL A 219 23.22 -11.41 2.86
C VAL A 219 23.89 -12.77 2.74
N ASP A 220 23.25 -13.82 3.18
CA ASP A 220 23.76 -15.19 3.31
C ASP A 220 23.16 -16.18 2.30
N GLY A 221 22.30 -15.73 1.39
CA GLY A 221 21.74 -16.56 0.34
C GLY A 221 20.31 -16.21 -0.06
N VAL A 222 19.62 -17.23 -0.62
CA VAL A 222 18.24 -17.11 -1.08
C VAL A 222 17.38 -18.20 -0.45
N SER A 223 16.29 -17.80 0.17
CA SER A 223 15.21 -18.66 0.63
C SER A 223 14.19 -18.87 -0.45
N ILE A 224 13.66 -20.10 -0.59
CA ILE A 224 12.57 -20.44 -1.54
C ILE A 224 11.51 -21.26 -0.81
N VAL A 225 10.23 -20.94 -1.05
CA VAL A 225 9.08 -21.69 -0.54
C VAL A 225 8.05 -21.86 -1.67
N PRO A 226 7.57 -23.08 -1.95
CA PRO A 226 8.01 -24.34 -1.37
C PRO A 226 9.43 -24.74 -1.80
N THR A 227 10.10 -25.53 -0.99
CA THR A 227 11.33 -26.22 -1.40
C THR A 227 10.97 -27.38 -2.34
N PHE A 228 11.86 -27.70 -3.28
CA PHE A 228 11.64 -28.79 -4.25
C PHE A 228 12.23 -30.13 -3.77
N ASP A 229 12.81 -30.15 -2.61
CA ASP A 229 13.26 -31.32 -1.86
C ASP A 229 12.59 -31.32 -0.47
N ALA A 230 12.80 -32.32 0.31
CA ALA A 230 12.18 -32.42 1.64
C ALA A 230 12.88 -31.56 2.73
N SER A 231 13.84 -30.69 2.35
CA SER A 231 14.54 -29.85 3.30
C SER A 231 13.68 -28.66 3.72
N PRO A 232 13.85 -28.14 4.95
CA PRO A 232 13.22 -26.89 5.36
C PRO A 232 13.74 -25.71 4.51
N PRO A 233 12.95 -24.65 4.32
CA PRO A 233 13.42 -23.44 3.66
C PRO A 233 14.65 -22.87 4.36
N LEU A 234 15.63 -22.39 3.60
CA LEU A 234 16.74 -21.63 4.12
C LEU A 234 16.21 -20.36 4.80
N GLU A 235 16.73 -20.05 5.98
CA GLU A 235 16.52 -18.72 6.58
C GLU A 235 17.55 -17.75 6.00
N VAL A 236 17.12 -16.52 5.75
CA VAL A 236 17.97 -15.46 5.26
C VAL A 236 18.10 -14.34 6.28
N GLU A 237 19.25 -13.65 6.24
CA GLU A 237 19.54 -12.49 7.08
C GLU A 237 19.39 -11.20 6.28
N THR A 238 18.66 -10.22 6.84
CA THR A 238 18.58 -8.84 6.30
C THR A 238 18.95 -7.86 7.41
N ARG A 239 19.76 -6.84 7.06
CA ARG A 239 20.16 -5.77 7.97
C ARG A 239 19.43 -4.48 7.64
N VAL A 240 18.88 -3.82 8.67
CA VAL A 240 18.24 -2.50 8.54
C VAL A 240 18.76 -1.63 9.68
N GLY A 241 19.56 -0.64 9.34
CA GLY A 241 20.31 0.12 10.35
C GLY A 241 21.21 -0.80 11.18
N THR A 242 21.02 -0.80 12.48
CA THR A 242 21.77 -1.65 13.43
C THR A 242 21.12 -3.01 13.69
N GLU A 243 19.87 -3.19 13.25
CA GLU A 243 19.13 -4.41 13.55
C GLU A 243 19.31 -5.49 12.47
N VAL A 244 19.27 -6.73 12.92
CA VAL A 244 19.42 -7.93 12.08
C VAL A 244 18.12 -8.73 12.17
N TYR A 245 17.57 -9.07 11.02
CA TYR A 245 16.33 -9.84 10.89
C TYR A 245 16.59 -11.14 10.17
N ARG A 246 16.16 -12.25 10.78
CA ARG A 246 16.16 -13.58 10.16
C ARG A 246 14.75 -14.01 9.87
N TYR A 247 14.55 -14.55 8.68
CA TYR A 247 13.24 -15.05 8.22
C TYR A 247 13.44 -15.95 7.00
N ASP A 248 12.42 -16.73 6.64
CA ASP A 248 12.38 -17.43 5.36
C ASP A 248 11.39 -16.76 4.37
N ALA A 249 11.37 -17.26 3.14
CA ALA A 249 10.51 -16.71 2.08
C ALA A 249 9.00 -16.86 2.38
N GLY A 250 8.60 -17.73 3.32
CA GLY A 250 7.22 -17.90 3.75
C GLY A 250 6.70 -16.80 4.65
N ALA A 251 7.58 -16.16 5.45
CA ALA A 251 7.23 -15.01 6.28
C ALA A 251 7.28 -13.71 5.46
N PHE A 252 6.42 -12.75 5.77
CA PHE A 252 6.46 -11.44 5.11
C PHE A 252 7.62 -10.57 5.60
N PHE A 253 8.28 -9.90 4.68
CA PHE A 253 9.22 -8.80 4.93
C PHE A 253 9.12 -7.78 3.81
N GLN A 254 9.53 -6.53 4.02
CA GLN A 254 9.50 -5.46 3.02
C GLN A 254 10.47 -5.76 1.87
N ALA A 255 10.07 -5.41 0.63
CA ALA A 255 10.74 -5.91 -0.57
C ALA A 255 11.94 -5.08 -1.06
N ASN A 256 12.05 -3.81 -0.67
CA ASN A 256 13.10 -2.92 -1.18
C ASN A 256 14.11 -2.55 -0.09
N PRO A 257 15.25 -3.24 -0.02
CA PRO A 257 16.26 -3.01 1.02
C PRO A 257 16.89 -1.60 0.95
N PHE A 258 16.85 -0.93 -0.20
CA PHE A 258 17.48 0.37 -0.40
C PHE A 258 16.75 1.53 0.29
N VAL A 259 15.52 1.31 0.74
CA VAL A 259 14.69 2.33 1.42
C VAL A 259 14.20 1.89 2.80
N LEU A 260 14.53 0.67 3.26
CA LEU A 260 14.06 0.16 4.57
C LEU A 260 14.51 1.01 5.75
N GLU A 261 15.78 1.42 5.77
CA GLU A 261 16.30 2.28 6.83
C GLU A 261 15.57 3.64 6.86
N THR A 262 15.26 4.17 5.68
CA THR A 262 14.45 5.39 5.56
C THR A 262 13.03 5.16 6.07
N LEU A 263 12.39 4.04 5.73
CA LEU A 263 11.06 3.69 6.22
C LEU A 263 11.03 3.61 7.74
N VAL A 264 11.99 2.89 8.34
CA VAL A 264 12.09 2.76 9.80
C VAL A 264 12.34 4.11 10.45
N ARG A 265 13.27 4.91 9.92
CA ARG A 265 13.56 6.25 10.42
C ARG A 265 12.34 7.17 10.36
N GLU A 266 11.61 7.19 9.25
CA GLU A 266 10.38 7.99 9.15
C GLU A 266 9.29 7.45 10.10
N ALA A 267 9.12 6.15 10.23
CA ALA A 267 8.11 5.57 11.13
C ALA A 267 8.37 5.91 12.60
N LEU A 268 9.65 6.03 13.00
CA LEU A 268 10.03 6.32 14.38
C LEU A 268 10.41 7.80 14.62
N ARG A 269 10.30 8.65 13.63
CA ARG A 269 10.75 10.06 13.68
C ARG A 269 10.09 10.88 14.80
N LEU A 270 8.85 10.60 15.12
CA LEU A 270 8.08 11.29 16.16
C LEU A 270 7.84 10.43 17.41
N THR A 271 8.69 9.42 17.64
CA THR A 271 8.73 8.75 18.95
C THR A 271 9.20 9.74 20.02
N PRO A 272 8.82 9.57 21.29
CA PRO A 272 9.32 10.41 22.38
C PRO A 272 10.85 10.42 22.39
N ALA A 273 11.45 11.62 22.47
CA ALA A 273 12.90 11.80 22.35
C ALA A 273 13.68 11.03 23.42
N THR A 274 14.77 10.36 22.97
CA THR A 274 15.78 9.75 23.86
C THR A 274 16.43 10.87 24.70
N GLY A 275 16.27 10.82 26.01
CA GLY A 275 16.99 11.77 26.90
C GLY A 275 16.27 12.20 28.16
N ALA A 276 14.96 12.13 28.20
CA ALA A 276 14.23 12.38 29.44
C ALA A 276 14.12 11.08 30.26
N ALA A 277 15.08 10.80 31.10
CA ALA A 277 15.09 9.62 32.02
C ALA A 277 13.84 9.51 32.93
N GLN A 278 12.87 10.37 32.76
CA GLN A 278 11.64 10.42 33.54
C GLN A 278 10.38 10.69 32.67
N ASP A 279 10.46 10.52 31.34
CA ASP A 279 9.28 10.70 30.49
C ASP A 279 8.30 9.52 30.72
N PRO A 280 7.12 9.76 31.32
CA PRO A 280 6.12 8.71 31.51
C PRO A 280 5.63 8.11 30.19
N ASP A 281 5.89 8.78 29.05
CA ASP A 281 5.50 8.33 27.72
C ASP A 281 6.45 7.30 27.10
N ARG A 282 7.59 6.97 27.75
CA ARG A 282 8.52 5.92 27.29
C ARG A 282 8.21 4.52 27.82
N ARG A 283 7.17 4.35 28.61
CA ARG A 283 6.99 3.05 29.32
C ARG A 283 6.50 1.92 28.44
N LEU A 284 5.56 2.16 27.52
CA LEU A 284 4.95 1.12 26.71
C LEU A 284 4.73 1.57 25.26
N ALA A 285 5.17 0.74 24.34
CA ALA A 285 4.80 0.84 22.91
C ALA A 285 4.16 -0.46 22.43
N ILE A 286 3.28 -0.35 21.46
CA ILE A 286 2.64 -1.49 20.79
C ILE A 286 2.93 -1.39 19.30
N ASP A 287 3.34 -2.52 18.72
CA ASP A 287 3.52 -2.71 17.28
C ASP A 287 2.46 -3.69 16.80
N LEU A 288 1.39 -3.19 16.18
CA LEU A 288 0.32 -4.02 15.61
C LEU A 288 0.66 -4.37 14.16
N TYR A 289 0.47 -5.65 13.82
CA TYR A 289 0.87 -6.24 12.54
C TYR A 289 2.39 -6.27 12.40
N CYS A 290 3.08 -6.70 13.46
CA CYS A 290 4.53 -6.53 13.59
C CYS A 290 5.37 -7.39 12.63
N GLY A 291 4.76 -8.34 11.91
CA GLY A 291 5.49 -9.24 11.02
C GLY A 291 6.62 -9.96 11.74
N VAL A 292 7.81 -9.93 11.17
CA VAL A 292 9.04 -10.49 11.77
C VAL A 292 9.77 -9.49 12.68
N GLY A 293 9.14 -8.35 13.01
CA GLY A 293 9.63 -7.37 13.98
C GLY A 293 10.37 -6.16 13.40
N LEU A 294 10.10 -5.78 12.12
CA LEU A 294 10.80 -4.67 11.46
C LEU A 294 10.82 -3.38 12.29
N PHE A 295 9.70 -3.01 12.86
CA PHE A 295 9.59 -1.83 13.74
C PHE A 295 9.73 -2.20 15.22
N THR A 296 9.38 -3.41 15.62
CA THR A 296 9.44 -3.88 17.00
C THR A 296 10.85 -3.75 17.58
N LEU A 297 11.89 -4.19 16.84
CA LEU A 297 13.27 -4.20 17.34
C LEU A 297 13.78 -2.77 17.60
N PRO A 298 13.75 -1.83 16.64
CA PRO A 298 14.20 -0.48 16.88
C PRO A 298 13.32 0.26 17.92
N MET A 299 12.01 -0.01 18.00
CA MET A 299 11.17 0.52 19.08
C MET A 299 11.66 0.04 20.46
N ALA A 300 12.15 -1.18 20.60
CA ALA A 300 12.63 -1.70 21.85
C ALA A 300 13.94 -1.04 22.34
N ARG A 301 14.65 -0.33 21.47
CA ARG A 301 15.78 0.53 21.87
C ARG A 301 15.32 1.83 22.50
N GLU A 302 14.09 2.27 22.20
CA GLU A 302 13.55 3.57 22.59
C GLU A 302 12.54 3.49 23.75
N PHE A 303 11.84 2.36 23.93
CA PHE A 303 10.79 2.17 24.91
C PHE A 303 11.19 1.16 26.00
N ASP A 304 10.68 1.35 27.23
CA ASP A 304 10.94 0.44 28.35
C ASP A 304 10.32 -0.95 28.13
N ARG A 305 9.21 -0.99 27.39
CA ARG A 305 8.51 -2.23 27.02
C ARG A 305 7.84 -2.11 25.67
N VAL A 306 8.00 -3.13 24.83
CA VAL A 306 7.34 -3.23 23.53
C VAL A 306 6.53 -4.52 23.45
N ILE A 307 5.31 -4.40 22.91
CA ILE A 307 4.45 -5.55 22.59
C ILE A 307 4.25 -5.58 21.09
N GLY A 308 4.76 -6.61 20.43
CA GLY A 308 4.44 -6.94 19.05
C GLY A 308 3.23 -7.87 18.98
N VAL A 309 2.30 -7.58 18.06
CA VAL A 309 1.11 -8.39 17.80
C VAL A 309 1.08 -8.78 16.33
N GLU A 310 1.08 -10.09 16.06
CA GLU A 310 1.10 -10.65 14.71
C GLU A 310 0.17 -11.87 14.63
N SER A 311 -0.60 -11.95 13.55
CA SER A 311 -1.55 -13.05 13.35
C SER A 311 -0.92 -14.27 12.69
N ASP A 312 0.08 -14.08 11.84
CA ASP A 312 0.84 -15.18 11.24
C ASP A 312 1.81 -15.78 12.26
N VAL A 313 1.60 -17.05 12.61
CA VAL A 313 2.37 -17.75 13.64
C VAL A 313 3.86 -17.77 13.31
N ARG A 314 4.21 -18.04 12.04
CA ARG A 314 5.60 -18.09 11.56
C ARG A 314 6.30 -16.75 11.72
N SER A 315 5.64 -15.68 11.28
CA SER A 315 6.17 -14.32 11.40
C SER A 315 6.34 -13.91 12.87
N ALA A 316 5.37 -14.26 13.74
CA ALA A 316 5.45 -14.00 15.17
C ALA A 316 6.62 -14.76 15.84
N GLU A 317 6.88 -16.03 15.45
CA GLU A 317 8.02 -16.80 15.91
C GLU A 317 9.35 -16.17 15.49
N TYR A 318 9.43 -15.69 14.23
CA TYR A 318 10.60 -14.94 13.77
C TYR A 318 10.80 -13.65 14.55
N ALA A 319 9.74 -12.88 14.79
CA ALA A 319 9.82 -11.64 15.58
C ALA A 319 10.37 -11.91 16.99
N ALA A 320 9.90 -12.97 17.66
CA ALA A 320 10.38 -13.35 18.99
C ALA A 320 11.86 -13.76 18.97
N ARG A 321 12.27 -14.59 18.01
CA ARG A 321 13.68 -15.01 17.83
C ARG A 321 14.59 -13.85 17.47
N ASN A 322 14.14 -12.94 16.62
CA ASN A 322 14.89 -11.74 16.25
C ASN A 322 15.11 -10.84 17.46
N ALA A 323 14.08 -10.63 18.29
CA ALA A 323 14.21 -9.87 19.53
C ALA A 323 15.18 -10.52 20.53
N GLU A 324 15.09 -11.83 20.70
CA GLU A 324 16.01 -12.60 21.56
C GLU A 324 17.46 -12.49 21.06
N THR A 325 17.69 -12.70 19.75
CA THR A 325 19.02 -12.60 19.13
C THR A 325 19.61 -11.20 19.25
N ALA A 326 18.76 -10.17 19.19
CA ALA A 326 19.15 -8.76 19.39
C ALA A 326 19.37 -8.38 20.87
N GLY A 327 19.19 -9.32 21.81
CA GLY A 327 19.33 -9.11 23.25
C GLY A 327 18.25 -8.21 23.86
N LEU A 328 17.06 -8.15 23.28
CA LEU A 328 15.96 -7.26 23.67
C LEU A 328 15.03 -7.97 24.67
N SER A 329 15.36 -7.92 25.97
CA SER A 329 14.55 -8.53 27.03
C SER A 329 13.23 -7.80 27.35
N ASN A 330 13.05 -6.60 26.82
CA ASN A 330 11.87 -5.75 26.99
C ASN A 330 10.80 -5.94 25.89
N VAL A 331 10.99 -6.90 24.99
CA VAL A 331 10.03 -7.24 23.92
C VAL A 331 9.17 -8.43 24.32
N ARG A 332 7.89 -8.34 24.06
CA ARG A 332 6.95 -9.46 24.12
C ARG A 332 6.19 -9.58 22.81
N ILE A 333 6.29 -10.70 22.13
CA ILE A 333 5.50 -11.01 20.94
C ILE A 333 4.27 -11.82 21.34
N THR A 334 3.13 -11.48 20.73
CA THR A 334 1.85 -12.16 20.91
C THR A 334 1.32 -12.57 19.55
N SER A 335 1.21 -13.87 19.30
CA SER A 335 0.54 -14.38 18.11
C SER A 335 -0.97 -14.28 18.30
N ALA A 336 -1.60 -13.30 17.64
CA ALA A 336 -3.03 -13.03 17.74
C ALA A 336 -3.52 -12.15 16.58
N ILE A 337 -4.80 -12.28 16.25
CA ILE A 337 -5.49 -11.33 15.36
C ILE A 337 -5.65 -9.99 16.10
N ALA A 338 -5.26 -8.89 15.46
CA ALA A 338 -5.22 -7.56 16.08
C ALA A 338 -6.54 -7.15 16.72
N GLU A 339 -7.69 -7.39 16.07
CA GLU A 339 -9.02 -7.07 16.61
C GLU A 339 -9.33 -7.81 17.91
N GLN A 340 -9.04 -9.11 17.94
CA GLN A 340 -9.28 -9.95 19.12
C GLN A 340 -8.35 -9.55 20.27
N TRP A 341 -7.10 -9.25 19.96
CA TRP A 341 -6.15 -8.80 20.94
C TRP A 341 -6.58 -7.45 21.57
N LEU A 342 -6.97 -6.48 20.73
CA LEU A 342 -7.42 -5.15 21.15
C LEU A 342 -8.68 -5.21 22.05
N GLU A 343 -9.59 -6.16 21.85
CA GLU A 343 -10.78 -6.34 22.70
C GLU A 343 -10.47 -6.58 24.17
N THR A 344 -9.33 -7.20 24.45
CA THR A 344 -8.88 -7.53 25.81
C THR A 344 -7.80 -6.58 26.32
N ALA A 345 -6.95 -6.10 25.44
CA ALA A 345 -5.78 -5.30 25.78
C ALA A 345 -6.11 -4.00 26.51
N PHE A 346 -7.20 -3.30 26.13
CA PHE A 346 -7.58 -2.03 26.76
C PHE A 346 -7.85 -2.18 28.27
N LYS A 347 -8.21 -3.37 28.76
CA LYS A 347 -8.44 -3.63 30.20
C LYS A 347 -7.14 -3.79 30.97
N SER A 348 -6.08 -4.21 30.29
CA SER A 348 -4.80 -4.61 30.88
C SER A 348 -3.76 -3.49 30.88
N TYR A 349 -3.90 -2.54 29.94
CA TYR A 349 -2.95 -1.45 29.77
C TYR A 349 -3.65 -0.12 30.07
N GLY A 350 -3.09 0.65 30.97
CA GLY A 350 -3.58 1.99 31.33
C GLY A 350 -3.38 2.99 30.18
N ARG A 351 -2.70 4.10 30.44
CA ARG A 351 -2.31 5.03 29.38
C ARG A 351 -1.33 4.35 28.41
N LEU A 352 -1.63 4.37 27.09
CA LEU A 352 -0.75 3.90 26.04
C LEU A 352 -0.04 5.10 25.39
N PRO A 353 1.27 5.25 25.58
CA PRO A 353 1.99 6.37 25.00
C PRO A 353 2.09 6.29 23.48
N TYR A 354 2.41 5.11 22.94
CA TYR A 354 2.74 4.95 21.53
C TYR A 354 2.17 3.67 20.91
N LEU A 355 1.61 3.82 19.73
CA LEU A 355 1.11 2.71 18.91
C LEU A 355 1.64 2.86 17.48
N LEU A 356 2.26 1.81 16.94
CA LEU A 356 2.59 1.69 15.52
C LEU A 356 1.66 0.69 14.86
N LEU A 357 1.24 0.99 13.63
CA LEU A 357 0.36 0.18 12.80
C LEU A 357 1.01 0.00 11.41
N ASP A 358 1.13 -1.24 10.94
CA ASP A 358 1.49 -1.57 9.54
C ASP A 358 0.49 -2.60 8.99
N PRO A 359 -0.80 -2.23 8.82
CA PRO A 359 -1.85 -3.14 8.41
C PRO A 359 -1.74 -3.54 6.94
N PRO A 360 -2.41 -4.63 6.52
CA PRO A 360 -2.48 -5.02 5.11
C PRO A 360 -3.18 -3.95 4.26
N ARG A 361 -3.12 -4.10 2.92
CA ARG A 361 -3.67 -3.15 1.92
C ARG A 361 -5.13 -2.72 2.17
N THR A 362 -5.92 -3.54 2.85
CA THR A 362 -7.31 -3.22 3.19
C THR A 362 -7.45 -2.16 4.29
N GLY A 363 -6.34 -1.75 4.90
CA GLY A 363 -6.29 -0.86 6.04
C GLY A 363 -6.70 -1.54 7.34
N VAL A 364 -6.95 -0.74 8.37
CA VAL A 364 -7.38 -1.23 9.70
C VAL A 364 -8.85 -1.60 9.65
N PRO A 365 -9.24 -2.84 10.03
CA PRO A 365 -10.64 -3.20 10.14
C PRO A 365 -11.41 -2.32 11.13
N PRO A 366 -12.71 -2.04 10.91
CA PRO A 366 -13.48 -1.13 11.78
C PRO A 366 -13.48 -1.53 13.25
N ARG A 367 -13.48 -2.84 13.56
CA ARG A 367 -13.39 -3.34 14.94
C ARG A 367 -12.05 -3.03 15.58
N ALA A 368 -10.95 -3.21 14.85
CA ALA A 368 -9.62 -2.86 15.32
C ALA A 368 -9.49 -1.36 15.54
N LEU A 369 -9.97 -0.54 14.61
CA LEU A 369 -9.95 0.91 14.72
C LEU A 369 -10.75 1.39 15.94
N HIS A 370 -11.91 0.80 16.22
CA HIS A 370 -12.65 1.04 17.45
C HIS A 370 -11.86 0.64 18.70
N GLY A 371 -11.17 -0.50 18.69
CA GLY A 371 -10.30 -0.94 19.78
C GLY A 371 -9.18 0.07 20.04
N ILE A 372 -8.51 0.53 18.98
CA ILE A 372 -7.44 1.54 19.04
C ILE A 372 -7.96 2.83 19.67
N THR A 373 -9.09 3.36 19.19
CA THR A 373 -9.66 4.61 19.72
C THR A 373 -10.09 4.48 21.19
N ARG A 374 -10.49 3.29 21.63
CA ARG A 374 -10.78 3.01 23.06
C ARG A 374 -9.52 2.94 23.93
N MET A 375 -8.40 2.41 23.40
CA MET A 375 -7.10 2.42 24.11
C MET A 375 -6.53 3.82 24.25
N ARG A 376 -6.96 4.77 23.43
CA ARG A 376 -6.60 6.18 23.47
C ARG A 376 -5.07 6.40 23.50
N PRO A 377 -4.29 5.82 22.56
CA PRO A 377 -2.86 6.08 22.52
C PRO A 377 -2.58 7.56 22.38
N SER A 378 -1.51 8.04 23.02
CA SER A 378 -1.11 9.46 22.94
C SER A 378 -0.64 9.80 21.54
N ARG A 379 0.11 8.88 20.92
CA ARG A 379 0.61 8.97 19.55
C ARG A 379 0.38 7.68 18.78
N ILE A 380 0.09 7.82 17.49
CA ILE A 380 -0.03 6.69 16.57
C ILE A 380 0.85 6.98 15.35
N THR A 381 1.70 6.03 14.99
CA THR A 381 2.31 5.98 13.66
C THR A 381 1.58 4.95 12.82
N TYR A 382 1.09 5.38 11.68
CA TYR A 382 0.40 4.53 10.72
C TYR A 382 1.25 4.40 9.45
N VAL A 383 1.76 3.20 9.19
CA VAL A 383 2.43 2.83 7.93
C VAL A 383 1.38 2.23 7.01
N SER A 384 1.35 2.61 5.74
CA SER A 384 0.32 2.15 4.79
C SER A 384 0.83 2.10 3.35
N CYS A 385 0.58 1.00 2.67
CA CYS A 385 0.87 0.85 1.24
C CYS A 385 -0.31 1.26 0.33
N ASP A 386 -1.42 1.79 0.89
CA ASP A 386 -2.58 2.24 0.11
C ASP A 386 -3.10 3.59 0.60
N PRO A 387 -3.00 4.66 -0.21
CA PRO A 387 -3.39 6.00 0.20
C PRO A 387 -4.90 6.17 0.43
N ALA A 388 -5.75 5.35 -0.20
CA ALA A 388 -7.20 5.47 -0.05
C ALA A 388 -7.66 4.89 1.28
N THR A 389 -7.14 3.73 1.67
CA THR A 389 -7.43 3.11 2.97
C THR A 389 -6.84 3.92 4.12
N LEU A 390 -5.62 4.45 3.96
CA LEU A 390 -5.03 5.37 4.92
C LEU A 390 -5.92 6.61 5.14
N ALA A 391 -6.35 7.25 4.05
CA ALA A 391 -7.19 8.46 4.13
C ALA A 391 -8.54 8.18 4.83
N ARG A 392 -9.14 7.00 4.58
CA ARG A 392 -10.36 6.54 5.27
C ARG A 392 -10.13 6.38 6.78
N ASP A 393 -9.03 5.73 7.15
CA ASP A 393 -8.74 5.40 8.55
C ASP A 393 -8.30 6.65 9.32
N LEU A 394 -7.50 7.55 8.70
CA LEU A 394 -7.17 8.85 9.26
C LEU A 394 -8.42 9.68 9.55
N LYS A 395 -9.39 9.72 8.63
CA LYS A 395 -10.66 10.41 8.87
C LYS A 395 -11.36 9.95 10.15
N ALA A 396 -11.34 8.65 10.41
CA ALA A 396 -11.96 8.09 11.61
C ALA A 396 -11.13 8.42 12.88
N LEU A 397 -9.79 8.39 12.80
CA LEU A 397 -8.92 8.80 13.91
C LEU A 397 -9.11 10.28 14.25
N LEU A 398 -9.16 11.16 13.25
CA LEU A 398 -9.38 12.59 13.46
C LEU A 398 -10.74 12.86 14.11
N ALA A 399 -11.79 12.14 13.66
CA ALA A 399 -13.11 12.22 14.29
C ALA A 399 -13.12 11.71 15.74
N ALA A 400 -12.14 10.88 16.13
CA ALA A 400 -11.96 10.36 17.49
C ALA A 400 -11.05 11.26 18.37
N GLY A 401 -10.69 12.46 17.91
CA GLY A 401 -9.93 13.45 18.68
C GLY A 401 -8.41 13.33 18.50
N TYR A 402 -7.97 12.88 17.34
CA TYR A 402 -6.56 12.97 16.93
C TYR A 402 -6.37 14.08 15.90
N GLU A 403 -5.15 14.55 15.75
CA GLU A 403 -4.71 15.45 14.70
C GLU A 403 -3.51 14.86 13.95
N LEU A 404 -3.36 15.22 12.68
CA LEU A 404 -2.20 14.81 11.87
C LEU A 404 -1.01 15.68 12.27
N ASP A 405 0.05 15.06 12.80
CA ASP A 405 1.28 15.71 13.26
C ASP A 405 2.40 15.66 12.20
N GLY A 406 2.32 14.71 11.29
CA GLY A 406 3.27 14.57 10.19
C GLY A 406 2.90 13.48 9.20
N ILE A 407 3.39 13.61 7.98
CA ILE A 407 3.22 12.62 6.94
C ILE A 407 4.45 12.61 6.02
N ALA A 408 4.87 11.44 5.60
CA ALA A 408 5.92 11.25 4.59
C ALA A 408 5.60 10.03 3.72
N ALA A 409 6.16 9.98 2.53
CA ALA A 409 6.02 8.86 1.61
C ALA A 409 7.38 8.27 1.27
N ILE A 410 7.41 6.97 1.00
CA ILE A 410 8.59 6.23 0.61
C ILE A 410 8.29 5.45 -0.67
N ASP A 411 9.10 5.61 -1.69
CA ASP A 411 8.98 4.82 -2.90
C ASP A 411 9.56 3.42 -2.72
N MET A 412 8.78 2.57 -2.03
CA MET A 412 9.10 1.16 -1.84
C MET A 412 9.07 0.37 -3.16
N PHE A 413 8.30 0.84 -4.15
CA PHE A 413 8.01 0.10 -5.38
C PHE A 413 8.20 0.98 -6.63
N PRO A 414 9.45 1.35 -7.01
CA PRO A 414 9.73 1.98 -8.30
C PRO A 414 9.08 1.26 -9.47
N GLN A 415 8.79 1.97 -10.55
CA GLN A 415 8.12 1.49 -11.76
C GLN A 415 6.65 1.07 -11.57
N THR A 416 6.08 1.28 -10.38
CA THR A 416 4.67 0.98 -10.05
C THR A 416 3.97 2.19 -9.46
N HIS A 417 2.63 2.20 -9.46
CA HIS A 417 1.85 3.24 -8.78
C HIS A 417 1.81 3.08 -7.25
N HIS A 418 2.32 1.97 -6.72
CA HIS A 418 2.34 1.73 -5.27
C HIS A 418 3.32 2.64 -4.55
N VAL A 419 2.96 3.05 -3.36
CA VAL A 419 3.76 3.91 -2.49
C VAL A 419 3.52 3.53 -1.04
N GLU A 420 4.56 3.58 -0.22
CA GLU A 420 4.47 3.43 1.22
C GLU A 420 4.32 4.81 1.87
N ILE A 421 3.44 4.94 2.84
CA ILE A 421 3.12 6.21 3.49
C ILE A 421 3.24 6.03 4.99
N VAL A 422 3.92 6.95 5.64
CA VAL A 422 4.00 7.04 7.10
C VAL A 422 3.23 8.27 7.55
N ALA A 423 2.18 8.08 8.33
CA ALA A 423 1.40 9.17 8.92
C ALA A 423 1.53 9.11 10.45
N HIS A 424 1.81 10.26 11.06
CA HIS A 424 1.85 10.41 12.51
C HIS A 424 0.63 11.20 12.95
N VAL A 425 -0.08 10.67 13.92
CA VAL A 425 -1.20 11.38 14.56
C VAL A 425 -1.00 11.41 16.06
N GLN A 426 -1.34 12.54 16.64
CA GLN A 426 -1.32 12.72 18.10
C GLN A 426 -2.72 13.03 18.61
N ARG A 427 -2.98 12.64 19.84
CA ARG A 427 -4.26 12.91 20.48
C ARG A 427 -4.32 14.36 20.96
N VAL A 428 -5.37 15.07 20.56
CA VAL A 428 -5.69 16.39 21.10
C VAL A 428 -6.12 16.22 22.56
N THR A 429 -5.45 16.92 23.48
CA THR A 429 -5.69 16.85 24.94
C THR A 429 -6.93 17.62 25.33
#